data_461b5ec37ce9a23c9ad04c1215b89fe7
#
_entry.id   461b5ec37ce9a23c9ad04c1215b89fe7
#
_cell.length_a   1.000
_cell.length_b   1.000
_cell.length_c   1.000
_cell.angle_alpha   90.00
_cell.angle_beta   90.00
_cell.angle_gamma   90.00
#
_symmetry.space_group_name_H-M   'P 1'
#
loop_
_entity.id
_entity.type
_entity.pdbx_description
1 polymer ?
#
loop_
_entity_poly.entity_id
_entity_poly.type
_entity_poly.pdbx_seq_one_letter_code
_entity_poly.pdbx_strand_id
1 'polypeptide(L)'
;MGFNCGIVGLPNVGKSTLFNALTQTAAAEAANYPFCTIEPNTGRVAVPDIRLTALAELANSKTVIPTHLEFVDIAGLVRGASKGEGLGNQFLGNIREVDAIAHVLRCFEDGEITHVDGDVDPVRDAATVETELMLADIDSIERRMTALVKKSRGGDKDSKADLALMEKIFAHLSDGQPARSTPGLTKDEATRLPHLQLLTAKPVLYVCNVAERDAATGNAYCQLVADKAAADGAAYVIVSAAIESEIAQLDEADKNEFLGELGLEEAGLARLIPVSYTHLA
;
A
#
# COMPACT_ATOMS: atom_id res chain seq x y z
N MET A 1 -10.29 -11.50 -10.95
CA MET A 1 -9.01 -10.80 -10.85
C MET A 1 -8.77 -10.54 -9.38
N GLY A 2 -7.60 -10.86 -8.83
CA GLY A 2 -7.25 -10.53 -7.46
C GLY A 2 -6.96 -9.02 -7.35
N PHE A 3 -7.11 -8.47 -6.15
CA PHE A 3 -6.73 -7.11 -5.83
C PHE A 3 -5.26 -7.11 -5.35
N ASN A 4 -4.42 -6.26 -5.94
CA ASN A 4 -2.98 -6.24 -5.71
C ASN A 4 -2.59 -4.98 -4.92
N CYS A 5 -1.88 -5.16 -3.81
CA CYS A 5 -1.39 -4.08 -2.96
C CYS A 5 0.14 -4.05 -2.94
N GLY A 6 0.75 -2.95 -3.39
CA GLY A 6 2.20 -2.77 -3.36
C GLY A 6 2.69 -2.29 -2.01
N ILE A 7 3.66 -2.98 -1.42
CA ILE A 7 4.34 -2.53 -0.19
C ILE A 7 5.45 -1.56 -0.58
N VAL A 8 5.31 -0.30 -0.16
CA VAL A 8 6.20 0.81 -0.52
C VAL A 8 6.73 1.49 0.75
N GLY A 9 7.88 2.12 0.67
CA GLY A 9 8.48 2.92 1.74
C GLY A 9 9.98 3.10 1.55
N LEU A 10 10.60 3.92 2.36
CA LEU A 10 12.05 4.16 2.34
C LEU A 10 12.84 2.89 2.71
N PRO A 11 14.14 2.82 2.43
CA PRO A 11 15.00 1.74 2.94
C PRO A 11 14.95 1.65 4.47
N ASN A 12 15.13 0.44 5.01
CA ASN A 12 15.24 0.16 6.45
C ASN A 12 14.01 0.53 7.31
N VAL A 13 12.82 0.60 6.72
CA VAL A 13 11.56 0.82 7.45
C VAL A 13 10.84 -0.47 7.86
N GLY A 14 11.40 -1.66 7.49
CA GLY A 14 10.84 -2.97 7.82
C GLY A 14 9.95 -3.60 6.74
N LYS A 15 9.94 -3.08 5.49
CA LYS A 15 9.12 -3.62 4.38
C LYS A 15 9.32 -5.11 4.14
N SER A 16 10.57 -5.52 3.92
CA SER A 16 10.88 -6.91 3.60
C SER A 16 10.61 -7.85 4.78
N THR A 17 10.78 -7.38 6.02
CA THR A 17 10.42 -8.14 7.22
C THR A 17 8.91 -8.38 7.25
N LEU A 18 8.11 -7.33 7.03
CA LEU A 18 6.65 -7.40 6.96
C LEU A 18 6.19 -8.30 5.81
N PHE A 19 6.78 -8.16 4.63
CA PHE A 19 6.46 -8.98 3.47
C PHE A 19 6.79 -10.46 3.71
N ASN A 20 7.93 -10.75 4.33
CA ASN A 20 8.31 -12.13 4.66
C ASN A 20 7.33 -12.75 5.67
N ALA A 21 6.90 -12.01 6.69
CA ALA A 21 5.88 -12.47 7.62
C ALA A 21 4.54 -12.77 6.90
N LEU A 22 4.09 -11.88 6.02
CA LEU A 22 2.90 -12.10 5.18
C LEU A 22 3.03 -13.36 4.31
N THR A 23 4.17 -13.57 3.67
CA THR A 23 4.39 -14.73 2.78
C THR A 23 4.54 -16.04 3.53
N GLN A 24 5.13 -16.04 4.73
CA GLN A 24 5.21 -17.22 5.59
C GLN A 24 3.83 -17.64 6.10
N THR A 25 3.02 -16.68 6.54
CA THR A 25 1.63 -16.93 6.92
C THR A 25 0.83 -17.48 5.74
N ALA A 26 0.96 -16.89 4.56
CA ALA A 26 0.32 -17.35 3.34
C ALA A 26 0.76 -18.77 2.93
N ALA A 27 2.04 -19.11 3.09
CA ALA A 27 2.56 -20.45 2.78
C ALA A 27 2.03 -21.52 3.75
N ALA A 28 1.90 -21.19 5.03
CA ALA A 28 1.28 -22.07 6.02
C ALA A 28 -0.20 -22.32 5.73
N GLU A 29 -0.95 -21.29 5.32
CA GLU A 29 -2.34 -21.42 4.90
C GLU A 29 -2.47 -22.18 3.56
N ALA A 30 -1.56 -21.94 2.60
CA ALA A 30 -1.58 -22.55 1.28
C ALA A 30 -1.29 -24.07 1.33
N ALA A 31 -0.62 -24.57 2.35
CA ALA A 31 -0.45 -26.01 2.57
C ALA A 31 -1.80 -26.75 2.69
N ASN A 32 -2.86 -26.02 3.02
CA ASN A 32 -4.24 -26.53 3.10
C ASN A 32 -5.03 -26.39 1.79
N TYR A 33 -4.49 -25.68 0.76
CA TYR A 33 -5.17 -25.44 -0.51
C TYR A 33 -4.25 -25.73 -1.70
N PRO A 34 -4.56 -26.73 -2.57
CA PRO A 34 -3.79 -26.99 -3.78
C PRO A 34 -3.98 -25.83 -4.78
N PHE A 35 -2.91 -25.40 -5.46
CA PHE A 35 -2.83 -24.38 -6.53
C PHE A 35 -2.41 -22.95 -6.14
N CYS A 36 -1.60 -22.75 -5.10
CA CYS A 36 -0.93 -21.46 -4.90
C CYS A 36 0.42 -21.45 -5.64
N THR A 37 0.52 -20.63 -6.69
CA THR A 37 1.82 -20.33 -7.33
C THR A 37 2.45 -19.18 -6.58
N ILE A 38 3.64 -19.38 -6.02
CA ILE A 38 4.42 -18.33 -5.36
C ILE A 38 5.28 -17.69 -6.47
N GLU A 39 4.92 -16.49 -6.88
CA GLU A 39 5.78 -15.67 -7.73
C GLU A 39 6.82 -14.93 -6.86
N PRO A 40 8.06 -14.73 -7.35
CA PRO A 40 9.04 -13.95 -6.62
C PRO A 40 8.48 -12.56 -6.30
N ASN A 41 8.59 -12.12 -5.05
CA ASN A 41 8.12 -10.83 -4.53
C ASN A 41 6.59 -10.63 -4.52
N THR A 42 5.79 -11.70 -4.65
CA THR A 42 4.34 -11.65 -4.50
C THR A 42 3.88 -12.63 -3.43
N GLY A 43 3.12 -12.14 -2.46
CA GLY A 43 2.50 -12.93 -1.39
C GLY A 43 0.98 -12.88 -1.50
N ARG A 44 0.33 -14.04 -1.64
CA ARG A 44 -1.12 -14.16 -1.72
C ARG A 44 -1.68 -14.62 -0.38
N VAL A 45 -2.47 -13.78 0.27
CA VAL A 45 -3.04 -14.05 1.60
C VAL A 45 -4.56 -14.13 1.54
N ALA A 46 -5.14 -15.04 2.33
CA ALA A 46 -6.59 -15.12 2.49
C ALA A 46 -7.09 -13.93 3.32
N VAL A 47 -8.22 -13.36 2.94
CA VAL A 47 -8.88 -12.30 3.72
C VAL A 47 -9.79 -12.96 4.76
N PRO A 48 -9.52 -12.80 6.07
CA PRO A 48 -10.37 -13.33 7.12
C PRO A 48 -11.77 -12.68 7.07
N ASP A 49 -12.82 -13.49 7.09
CA ASP A 49 -14.19 -13.00 7.15
C ASP A 49 -15.06 -13.96 8.00
N ILE A 50 -15.41 -13.50 9.20
CA ILE A 50 -16.24 -14.26 10.14
C ILE A 50 -17.62 -14.60 9.56
N ARG A 51 -18.13 -13.76 8.64
CA ARG A 51 -19.42 -13.99 7.97
C ARG A 51 -19.35 -15.20 7.04
N LEU A 52 -18.19 -15.44 6.42
CA LEU A 52 -17.96 -16.58 5.53
C LEU A 52 -18.07 -17.89 6.31
N THR A 53 -17.47 -17.97 7.50
CA THR A 53 -17.55 -19.13 8.40
C THR A 53 -19.01 -19.39 8.83
N ALA A 54 -19.70 -18.35 9.30
CA ALA A 54 -21.10 -18.47 9.71
C ALA A 54 -22.02 -18.92 8.56
N LEU A 55 -21.81 -18.41 7.35
CA LEU A 55 -22.58 -18.82 6.17
C LEU A 55 -22.27 -20.27 5.76
N ALA A 56 -21.01 -20.69 5.88
CA ALA A 56 -20.59 -22.05 5.58
C ALA A 56 -21.24 -23.07 6.54
N GLU A 57 -21.32 -22.75 7.81
CA GLU A 57 -22.01 -23.56 8.82
C GLU A 57 -23.52 -23.67 8.52
N LEU A 58 -24.20 -22.53 8.26
CA LEU A 58 -25.61 -22.52 7.92
C LEU A 58 -25.95 -23.30 6.65
N ALA A 59 -25.07 -23.21 5.64
CA ALA A 59 -25.26 -23.88 4.36
C ALA A 59 -24.74 -25.33 4.35
N ASN A 60 -24.09 -25.81 5.44
CA ASN A 60 -23.37 -27.09 5.49
C ASN A 60 -22.40 -27.23 4.30
N SER A 61 -21.62 -26.19 4.02
CA SER A 61 -20.72 -26.16 2.89
C SER A 61 -19.57 -27.15 3.06
N LYS A 62 -19.27 -27.93 2.01
CA LYS A 62 -18.16 -28.89 2.04
C LYS A 62 -16.80 -28.23 1.93
N THR A 63 -16.75 -27.03 1.35
CA THR A 63 -15.51 -26.29 1.12
C THR A 63 -15.81 -24.80 1.27
N VAL A 64 -14.94 -24.09 1.95
CA VAL A 64 -14.98 -22.63 2.13
C VAL A 64 -13.80 -22.05 1.40
N ILE A 65 -14.04 -21.13 0.47
CA ILE A 65 -12.99 -20.48 -0.33
C ILE A 65 -13.02 -18.97 0.00
N PRO A 66 -12.05 -18.46 0.78
CA PRO A 66 -11.95 -17.04 1.07
C PRO A 66 -11.55 -16.24 -0.18
N THR A 67 -11.86 -14.95 -0.18
CA THR A 67 -11.22 -14.05 -1.12
C THR A 67 -9.72 -13.88 -0.77
N HIS A 68 -8.92 -13.47 -1.73
CA HIS A 68 -7.48 -13.32 -1.54
C HIS A 68 -7.06 -11.91 -1.93
N LEU A 69 -6.08 -11.41 -1.18
CA LEU A 69 -5.35 -10.18 -1.45
C LEU A 69 -3.90 -10.55 -1.81
N GLU A 70 -3.38 -9.92 -2.83
CA GLU A 70 -1.99 -10.11 -3.24
C GLU A 70 -1.15 -8.91 -2.76
N PHE A 71 -0.09 -9.18 -2.01
CA PHE A 71 0.91 -8.18 -1.66
C PHE A 71 2.13 -8.33 -2.53
N VAL A 72 2.65 -7.21 -3.03
CA VAL A 72 3.85 -7.17 -3.87
C VAL A 72 4.93 -6.38 -3.13
N ASP A 73 6.08 -7.00 -2.82
CA ASP A 73 7.23 -6.28 -2.26
C ASP A 73 7.88 -5.43 -3.36
N ILE A 74 7.76 -4.12 -3.21
CA ILE A 74 8.36 -3.17 -4.12
C ILE A 74 9.63 -2.61 -3.46
N ALA A 75 10.78 -2.76 -4.11
CA ALA A 75 12.08 -2.32 -3.59
C ALA A 75 12.01 -0.87 -3.09
N GLY A 76 12.81 -0.56 -2.04
CA GLY A 76 12.73 0.76 -1.39
C GLY A 76 13.01 1.93 -2.34
N LEU A 77 12.18 2.96 -2.27
CA LEU A 77 12.36 4.20 -2.98
C LEU A 77 13.51 5.00 -2.35
N VAL A 78 14.39 5.54 -3.18
CA VAL A 78 15.36 6.54 -2.78
C VAL A 78 15.08 7.86 -3.51
N ARG A 79 15.47 8.97 -2.91
CA ARG A 79 15.34 10.30 -3.53
C ARG A 79 15.98 10.32 -4.92
N GLY A 80 15.32 10.96 -5.88
CA GLY A 80 15.76 11.04 -7.26
C GLY A 80 15.38 9.86 -8.14
N ALA A 81 14.54 8.95 -7.66
CA ALA A 81 14.06 7.80 -8.44
C ALA A 81 13.29 8.23 -9.69
N SER A 82 12.57 9.35 -9.64
CA SER A 82 11.85 9.94 -10.77
C SER A 82 12.76 10.48 -11.88
N LYS A 83 14.01 10.84 -11.54
CA LYS A 83 15.02 11.37 -12.49
C LYS A 83 16.09 10.34 -12.87
N GLY A 84 16.08 9.14 -12.24
CA GLY A 84 17.12 8.13 -12.38
C GLY A 84 16.93 7.24 -13.60
N GLU A 85 18.04 6.87 -14.24
CA GLU A 85 18.12 5.76 -15.17
C GLU A 85 18.18 4.44 -14.38
N GLY A 86 17.44 3.40 -14.79
CA GLY A 86 17.57 2.05 -14.25
C GLY A 86 16.59 1.72 -13.11
N LEU A 87 17.08 1.52 -11.86
CA LEU A 87 16.31 0.99 -10.75
C LEU A 87 15.08 1.85 -10.36
N GLY A 88 15.16 3.18 -10.48
CA GLY A 88 14.03 4.07 -10.20
C GLY A 88 12.86 3.87 -11.15
N ASN A 89 13.12 3.69 -12.45
CA ASN A 89 12.09 3.44 -13.44
C ASN A 89 11.42 2.06 -13.24
N GLN A 90 12.19 1.05 -12.82
CA GLN A 90 11.65 -0.27 -12.51
C GLN A 90 10.73 -0.20 -11.28
N PHE A 91 11.14 0.51 -10.23
CA PHE A 91 10.33 0.76 -9.04
C PHE A 91 8.98 1.42 -9.39
N LEU A 92 9.01 2.52 -10.15
CA LEU A 92 7.80 3.21 -10.59
C LEU A 92 6.92 2.34 -11.51
N GLY A 93 7.55 1.45 -12.31
CA GLY A 93 6.86 0.44 -13.11
C GLY A 93 6.06 -0.53 -12.23
N ASN A 94 6.69 -1.09 -11.21
CA ASN A 94 6.04 -2.03 -10.29
C ASN A 94 4.85 -1.37 -9.54
N ILE A 95 4.99 -0.10 -9.14
CA ILE A 95 3.85 0.62 -8.52
C ILE A 95 2.71 0.83 -9.53
N ARG A 96 2.98 0.98 -10.82
CA ARG A 96 1.90 1.10 -11.84
C ARG A 96 1.05 -0.16 -11.94
N GLU A 97 1.63 -1.32 -11.72
CA GLU A 97 0.98 -2.63 -11.89
C GLU A 97 0.07 -3.00 -10.72
N VAL A 98 0.24 -2.41 -9.53
CA VAL A 98 -0.62 -2.67 -8.36
C VAL A 98 -1.84 -1.76 -8.33
N ASP A 99 -2.89 -2.18 -7.64
CA ASP A 99 -4.15 -1.44 -7.51
C ASP A 99 -4.09 -0.39 -6.40
N ALA A 100 -3.33 -0.65 -5.34
CA ALA A 100 -3.21 0.21 -4.16
C ALA A 100 -1.81 0.14 -3.54
N ILE A 101 -1.53 1.03 -2.60
CA ILE A 101 -0.24 1.17 -1.93
C ILE A 101 -0.39 0.98 -0.42
N ALA A 102 0.34 0.01 0.15
CA ALA A 102 0.61 -0.08 1.58
C ALA A 102 1.94 0.65 1.86
N HIS A 103 1.85 1.86 2.37
CA HIS A 103 3.00 2.71 2.62
C HIS A 103 3.54 2.47 4.03
N VAL A 104 4.64 1.71 4.13
CA VAL A 104 5.28 1.37 5.40
C VAL A 104 6.17 2.53 5.86
N LEU A 105 5.89 3.01 7.06
CA LEU A 105 6.58 4.11 7.71
C LEU A 105 7.28 3.62 8.97
N ARG A 106 8.51 4.05 9.17
CA ARG A 106 9.29 3.75 10.38
C ARG A 106 8.79 4.62 11.54
N CYS A 107 8.17 3.97 12.52
CA CYS A 107 7.67 4.60 13.76
C CYS A 107 8.39 4.07 14.99
N PHE A 108 9.68 3.74 14.88
CA PHE A 108 10.52 3.27 15.97
C PHE A 108 11.95 3.82 15.85
N GLU A 109 12.59 3.95 16.98
CA GLU A 109 14.02 4.30 17.07
C GLU A 109 14.83 3.04 17.34
N ASP A 110 15.91 2.86 16.59
CA ASP A 110 16.88 1.79 16.76
C ASP A 110 18.26 2.30 16.33
N GLY A 111 19.20 2.31 17.25
CA GLY A 111 20.56 2.82 17.03
C GLY A 111 21.41 1.95 16.11
N GLU A 112 21.04 0.70 15.89
CA GLU A 112 21.73 -0.23 14.99
C GLU A 112 21.22 -0.15 13.55
N ILE A 113 20.01 0.36 13.35
CA ILE A 113 19.37 0.49 12.03
C ILE A 113 19.51 1.93 11.54
N THR A 114 20.40 2.17 10.58
CA THR A 114 20.62 3.49 10.00
C THR A 114 19.37 4.00 9.28
N HIS A 115 18.94 5.24 9.61
CA HIS A 115 17.90 5.95 8.85
C HIS A 115 18.55 6.72 7.68
N VAL A 116 17.85 6.79 6.54
CA VAL A 116 18.37 7.44 5.31
C VAL A 116 18.63 8.93 5.55
N ASP A 117 17.77 9.61 6.30
CA ASP A 117 17.87 11.05 6.61
C ASP A 117 18.43 11.33 8.03
N GLY A 118 18.89 10.30 8.75
CA GLY A 118 19.58 10.42 10.04
C GLY A 118 18.66 10.37 11.27
N ASP A 119 17.46 10.90 11.20
CA ASP A 119 16.44 10.90 12.26
C ASP A 119 15.09 10.31 11.77
N VAL A 120 14.29 9.81 12.69
CA VAL A 120 12.98 9.22 12.39
C VAL A 120 11.93 10.32 12.34
N ASP A 121 11.33 10.51 11.18
CA ASP A 121 10.18 11.38 10.97
C ASP A 121 9.25 10.75 9.92
N PRO A 122 8.21 10.00 10.34
CA PRO A 122 7.35 9.26 9.43
C PRO A 122 6.55 10.16 8.48
N VAL A 123 6.23 11.39 8.86
CA VAL A 123 5.49 12.32 8.00
C VAL A 123 6.39 12.87 6.89
N ARG A 124 7.62 13.26 7.23
CA ARG A 124 8.63 13.67 6.25
C ARG A 124 8.97 12.52 5.29
N ASP A 125 9.10 11.32 5.82
CA ASP A 125 9.40 10.12 5.03
C ASP A 125 8.27 9.82 4.04
N ALA A 126 7.02 9.93 4.51
CA ALA A 126 5.84 9.80 3.64
C ALA A 126 5.84 10.86 2.53
N ALA A 127 6.08 12.12 2.88
CA ALA A 127 6.13 13.22 1.91
C ALA A 127 7.27 13.04 0.88
N THR A 128 8.41 12.47 1.28
CA THR A 128 9.52 12.16 0.37
C THR A 128 9.09 11.16 -0.71
N VAL A 129 8.45 10.06 -0.32
CA VAL A 129 7.95 9.06 -1.26
C VAL A 129 6.85 9.65 -2.15
N GLU A 130 5.87 10.34 -1.57
CA GLU A 130 4.78 10.98 -2.33
C GLU A 130 5.29 11.98 -3.36
N THR A 131 6.32 12.75 -3.01
CA THR A 131 6.95 13.73 -3.94
C THR A 131 7.53 13.03 -5.16
N GLU A 132 8.24 11.93 -4.98
CA GLU A 132 8.81 11.18 -6.12
C GLU A 132 7.71 10.59 -7.02
N LEU A 133 6.61 10.10 -6.43
CA LEU A 133 5.47 9.60 -7.19
C LEU A 133 4.77 10.74 -7.97
N MET A 134 4.59 11.92 -7.35
CA MET A 134 4.01 13.10 -8.01
C MET A 134 4.87 13.59 -9.17
N LEU A 135 6.18 13.65 -8.99
CA LEU A 135 7.11 14.04 -10.07
C LEU A 135 7.02 13.07 -11.27
N ALA A 136 6.93 11.78 -11.01
CA ALA A 136 6.77 10.79 -12.08
C ALA A 136 5.40 10.92 -12.78
N ASP A 137 4.34 11.29 -12.07
CA ASP A 137 3.03 11.54 -12.64
C ASP A 137 3.03 12.82 -13.49
N ILE A 138 3.65 13.90 -13.02
CA ILE A 138 3.84 15.16 -13.77
C ILE A 138 4.51 14.87 -15.11
N ASP A 139 5.65 14.17 -15.11
CA ASP A 139 6.34 13.80 -16.34
C ASP A 139 5.48 12.95 -17.28
N SER A 140 4.67 12.05 -16.73
CA SER A 140 3.76 11.21 -17.51
C SER A 140 2.65 12.02 -18.15
N ILE A 141 2.03 12.95 -17.40
CA ILE A 141 0.94 13.81 -17.86
C ILE A 141 1.45 14.78 -18.94
N GLU A 142 2.58 15.45 -18.73
CA GLU A 142 3.14 16.39 -19.72
C GLU A 142 3.35 15.75 -21.08
N ARG A 143 3.94 14.54 -21.09
CA ARG A 143 4.14 13.80 -22.35
C ARG A 143 2.82 13.45 -23.03
N ARG A 144 1.79 13.04 -22.26
CA ARG A 144 0.47 12.68 -22.81
C ARG A 144 -0.30 13.90 -23.29
N MET A 145 -0.28 15.00 -22.55
CA MET A 145 -0.93 16.27 -22.96
C MET A 145 -0.38 16.76 -24.28
N THR A 146 0.94 16.69 -24.50
CA THR A 146 1.56 17.07 -25.78
C THR A 146 0.99 16.29 -26.97
N ALA A 147 0.72 14.99 -26.80
CA ALA A 147 0.12 14.15 -27.82
C ALA A 147 -1.39 14.44 -28.01
N LEU A 148 -2.11 14.66 -26.90
CA LEU A 148 -3.55 14.92 -26.90
C LEU A 148 -3.90 16.28 -27.52
N VAL A 149 -3.09 17.33 -27.32
CA VAL A 149 -3.27 18.63 -27.97
C VAL A 149 -3.37 18.52 -29.48
N LYS A 150 -2.56 17.66 -30.10
CA LYS A 150 -2.63 17.45 -31.56
C LYS A 150 -3.92 16.75 -31.98
N LYS A 151 -4.39 15.75 -31.22
CA LYS A 151 -5.61 15.00 -31.51
C LYS A 151 -6.87 15.86 -31.25
N SER A 152 -6.89 16.64 -30.17
CA SER A 152 -8.01 17.50 -29.82
C SER A 152 -8.32 18.57 -30.87
N ARG A 153 -7.30 19.07 -31.57
CA ARG A 153 -7.45 19.99 -32.72
C ARG A 153 -8.18 19.33 -33.89
N GLY A 154 -8.13 18.01 -34.02
CA GLY A 154 -8.88 17.24 -35.00
C GLY A 154 -10.37 17.04 -34.69
N GLY A 155 -10.88 17.62 -33.58
CA GLY A 155 -12.30 17.57 -33.21
C GLY A 155 -12.71 16.36 -32.35
N ASP A 156 -11.78 15.49 -31.97
CA ASP A 156 -12.05 14.33 -31.13
C ASP A 156 -12.49 14.75 -29.73
N LYS A 157 -13.73 14.37 -29.36
CA LYS A 157 -14.36 14.76 -28.09
C LYS A 157 -13.72 14.10 -26.88
N ASP A 158 -13.33 12.82 -27.00
CA ASP A 158 -12.71 12.08 -25.90
C ASP A 158 -11.32 12.65 -25.60
N SER A 159 -10.51 12.92 -26.62
CA SER A 159 -9.22 13.59 -26.44
C SER A 159 -9.33 14.98 -25.80
N LYS A 160 -10.42 15.72 -26.05
CA LYS A 160 -10.67 17.00 -25.38
C LYS A 160 -11.01 16.82 -23.90
N ALA A 161 -11.87 15.85 -23.58
CA ALA A 161 -12.23 15.53 -22.21
C ALA A 161 -11.03 15.06 -21.39
N ASP A 162 -10.22 14.17 -21.97
CA ASP A 162 -9.00 13.67 -21.32
C ASP A 162 -7.96 14.78 -21.13
N LEU A 163 -7.82 15.69 -22.10
CA LEU A 163 -6.91 16.82 -21.96
C LEU A 163 -7.35 17.75 -20.83
N ALA A 164 -8.64 18.10 -20.75
CA ALA A 164 -9.17 18.95 -19.69
C ALA A 164 -9.00 18.31 -18.29
N LEU A 165 -9.20 16.99 -18.18
CA LEU A 165 -8.95 16.26 -16.94
C LEU A 165 -7.46 16.31 -16.57
N MET A 166 -6.57 16.03 -17.52
CA MET A 166 -5.12 16.07 -17.29
C MET A 166 -4.62 17.46 -16.90
N GLU A 167 -5.16 18.53 -17.46
CA GLU A 167 -4.83 19.92 -17.08
C GLU A 167 -5.20 20.22 -15.62
N LYS A 168 -6.37 19.76 -15.15
CA LYS A 168 -6.78 19.89 -13.74
C LYS A 168 -5.82 19.12 -12.81
N ILE A 169 -5.53 17.88 -13.15
CA ILE A 169 -4.65 17.01 -12.34
C ILE A 169 -3.23 17.58 -12.32
N PHE A 170 -2.73 18.03 -13.47
CA PHE A 170 -1.39 18.62 -13.58
C PHE A 170 -1.23 19.85 -12.68
N ALA A 171 -2.22 20.76 -12.68
CA ALA A 171 -2.20 21.91 -11.79
C ALA A 171 -2.16 21.48 -10.31
N HIS A 172 -2.99 20.51 -9.93
CA HIS A 172 -3.06 19.99 -8.56
C HIS A 172 -1.75 19.30 -8.10
N LEU A 173 -1.15 18.47 -8.98
CA LEU A 173 0.17 17.87 -8.73
C LEU A 173 1.27 18.94 -8.63
N SER A 174 1.22 19.98 -9.45
CA SER A 174 2.19 21.08 -9.43
C SER A 174 2.13 21.91 -8.13
N ASP A 175 0.96 21.92 -7.48
CA ASP A 175 0.75 22.49 -6.14
C ASP A 175 1.18 21.54 -5.02
N GLY A 176 1.81 20.39 -5.35
CA GLY A 176 2.31 19.40 -4.38
C GLY A 176 1.21 18.55 -3.76
N GLN A 177 0.10 18.34 -4.47
CA GLN A 177 -1.02 17.52 -4.00
C GLN A 177 -1.20 16.28 -4.88
N PRO A 178 -1.48 15.09 -4.30
CA PRO A 178 -1.61 13.84 -5.06
C PRO A 178 -2.87 13.82 -5.94
N ALA A 179 -2.81 13.13 -7.08
CA ALA A 179 -3.91 13.07 -8.05
C ALA A 179 -5.24 12.57 -7.45
N ARG A 180 -5.19 11.67 -6.44
CA ARG A 180 -6.37 11.15 -5.73
C ARG A 180 -7.19 12.24 -5.03
N SER A 181 -6.56 13.33 -4.63
CA SER A 181 -7.21 14.45 -3.93
C SER A 181 -7.63 15.60 -4.86
N THR A 182 -7.58 15.41 -6.18
CA THR A 182 -7.95 16.48 -7.14
C THR A 182 -9.39 16.92 -6.90
N PRO A 183 -9.63 18.21 -6.54
CA PRO A 183 -10.96 18.70 -6.22
C PRO A 183 -11.81 18.93 -7.47
N GLY A 184 -13.13 18.89 -7.29
CA GLY A 184 -14.08 19.33 -8.34
C GLY A 184 -14.14 18.44 -9.57
N LEU A 185 -13.76 17.17 -9.47
CA LEU A 185 -13.94 16.20 -10.53
C LEU A 185 -15.43 15.89 -10.71
N THR A 186 -15.91 15.92 -11.95
CA THR A 186 -17.22 15.41 -12.33
C THR A 186 -17.27 13.89 -12.22
N LYS A 187 -18.46 13.29 -12.24
CA LYS A 187 -18.61 11.82 -12.24
C LYS A 187 -17.92 11.16 -13.43
N ASP A 188 -17.96 11.77 -14.61
CA ASP A 188 -17.27 11.27 -15.81
C ASP A 188 -15.76 11.34 -15.63
N GLU A 189 -15.22 12.45 -15.14
CA GLU A 189 -13.79 12.63 -14.86
C GLU A 189 -13.29 11.63 -13.79
N ALA A 190 -14.06 11.40 -12.72
CA ALA A 190 -13.72 10.41 -11.69
C ALA A 190 -13.68 8.97 -12.26
N THR A 191 -14.56 8.64 -13.21
CA THR A 191 -14.54 7.36 -13.91
C THR A 191 -13.32 7.22 -14.84
N ARG A 192 -12.84 8.33 -15.42
CA ARG A 192 -11.66 8.35 -16.32
C ARG A 192 -10.32 8.33 -15.56
N LEU A 193 -10.29 8.85 -14.33
CA LEU A 193 -9.04 8.96 -13.53
C LEU A 193 -8.26 7.64 -13.40
N PRO A 194 -8.86 6.48 -13.09
CA PRO A 194 -8.12 5.22 -13.03
C PRO A 194 -7.46 4.81 -14.35
N HIS A 195 -8.06 5.16 -15.49
CA HIS A 195 -7.51 4.86 -16.82
C HIS A 195 -6.25 5.67 -17.16
N LEU A 196 -6.00 6.74 -16.41
CA LEU A 196 -4.75 7.50 -16.54
C LEU A 196 -3.55 6.76 -15.92
N GLN A 197 -3.78 5.74 -15.09
CA GLN A 197 -2.74 4.94 -14.43
C GLN A 197 -1.69 5.79 -13.71
N LEU A 198 -2.15 6.85 -13.04
CA LEU A 198 -1.28 7.71 -12.24
C LEU A 198 -0.95 7.01 -10.92
N LEU A 199 0.29 7.15 -10.49
CA LEU A 199 0.79 6.55 -9.25
C LEU A 199 0.09 7.13 -8.03
N THR A 200 -0.07 8.45 -8.01
CA THR A 200 -0.70 9.20 -6.92
C THR A 200 -2.23 9.22 -6.96
N ALA A 201 -2.85 8.63 -8.00
CA ALA A 201 -4.29 8.38 -8.03
C ALA A 201 -4.71 7.13 -7.26
N LYS A 202 -3.75 6.23 -6.96
CA LYS A 202 -4.02 5.00 -6.24
C LYS A 202 -4.36 5.27 -4.77
N PRO A 203 -5.28 4.50 -4.16
CA PRO A 203 -5.54 4.56 -2.74
C PRO A 203 -4.29 4.15 -1.93
N VAL A 204 -4.14 4.76 -0.74
CA VAL A 204 -3.00 4.53 0.15
C VAL A 204 -3.48 4.09 1.52
N LEU A 205 -2.81 3.09 2.09
CA LEU A 205 -2.90 2.70 3.50
C LEU A 205 -1.54 2.99 4.14
N TYR A 206 -1.51 3.78 5.20
CA TYR A 206 -0.30 3.99 5.98
C TYR A 206 -0.09 2.86 6.99
N VAL A 207 1.09 2.25 6.97
CA VAL A 207 1.47 1.15 7.87
C VAL A 207 2.56 1.67 8.81
N CYS A 208 2.18 1.96 10.07
CA CYS A 208 3.11 2.37 11.12
C CYS A 208 3.85 1.14 11.63
N ASN A 209 5.09 0.94 11.21
CA ASN A 209 5.94 -0.11 11.77
C ASN A 209 6.58 0.40 13.06
N VAL A 210 6.20 -0.21 14.21
CA VAL A 210 6.63 0.17 15.54
C VAL A 210 7.54 -0.87 16.18
N ALA A 211 8.22 -0.50 17.27
CA ALA A 211 8.90 -1.46 18.14
C ALA A 211 7.86 -2.35 18.87
N GLU A 212 8.28 -3.52 19.32
CA GLU A 212 7.42 -4.52 19.99
C GLU A 212 6.63 -3.92 21.15
N ARG A 213 7.28 -3.12 22.02
CA ARG A 213 6.66 -2.45 23.18
C ARG A 213 5.52 -1.51 22.82
N ASP A 214 5.48 -1.03 21.58
CA ASP A 214 4.50 -0.04 21.10
C ASP A 214 3.40 -0.69 20.23
N ALA A 215 3.43 -2.01 20.04
CA ALA A 215 2.55 -2.73 19.11
C ALA A 215 1.07 -2.68 19.51
N ALA A 216 0.77 -2.65 20.82
CA ALA A 216 -0.59 -2.63 21.32
C ALA A 216 -1.25 -1.24 21.21
N THR A 217 -0.50 -0.17 21.51
CA THR A 217 -1.07 1.18 21.67
C THR A 217 -0.54 2.20 20.68
N GLY A 218 0.54 1.88 19.96
CA GLY A 218 1.29 2.84 19.18
C GLY A 218 2.12 3.79 20.03
N ASN A 219 2.64 4.83 19.39
CA ASN A 219 3.47 5.86 20.02
C ASN A 219 3.21 7.24 19.39
N ALA A 220 4.00 8.26 19.78
CA ALA A 220 3.85 9.62 19.27
C ALA A 220 4.01 9.70 17.72
N TYR A 221 4.85 8.88 17.11
CA TYR A 221 4.99 8.82 15.64
C TYR A 221 3.70 8.31 14.97
N CYS A 222 3.03 7.31 15.58
CA CYS A 222 1.76 6.81 15.06
C CYS A 222 0.67 7.88 15.10
N GLN A 223 0.66 8.76 16.10
CA GLN A 223 -0.30 9.88 16.16
C GLN A 223 -0.07 10.86 15.02
N LEU A 224 1.19 11.21 14.70
CA LEU A 224 1.51 12.07 13.55
C LEU A 224 1.04 11.46 12.22
N VAL A 225 1.20 10.14 12.07
CA VAL A 225 0.72 9.42 10.88
C VAL A 225 -0.81 9.38 10.86
N ALA A 226 -1.48 9.19 12.00
CA ALA A 226 -2.94 9.21 12.10
C ALA A 226 -3.51 10.56 11.65
N ASP A 227 -2.90 11.66 12.09
CA ASP A 227 -3.30 13.03 11.71
C ASP A 227 -3.11 13.26 10.20
N LYS A 228 -1.97 12.79 9.63
CA LYS A 228 -1.75 12.82 8.19
C LYS A 228 -2.77 11.98 7.44
N ALA A 229 -3.02 10.75 7.87
CA ALA A 229 -4.00 9.86 7.25
C ALA A 229 -5.41 10.49 7.23
N ALA A 230 -5.82 11.11 8.33
CA ALA A 230 -7.09 11.82 8.40
C ALA A 230 -7.15 13.00 7.42
N ALA A 231 -6.06 13.78 7.28
CA ALA A 231 -5.97 14.88 6.31
C ALA A 231 -6.04 14.37 4.86
N ASP A 232 -5.46 13.22 4.57
CA ASP A 232 -5.43 12.61 3.23
C ASP A 232 -6.70 11.80 2.90
N GLY A 233 -7.61 11.62 3.86
CA GLY A 233 -8.77 10.72 3.73
C GLY A 233 -8.37 9.26 3.59
N ALA A 234 -7.20 8.88 4.11
CA ALA A 234 -6.62 7.54 4.08
C ALA A 234 -6.81 6.81 5.42
N ALA A 235 -6.67 5.47 5.40
CA ALA A 235 -6.59 4.68 6.62
C ALA A 235 -5.13 4.51 7.08
N TYR A 236 -4.95 4.12 8.35
CA TYR A 236 -3.67 3.69 8.87
C TYR A 236 -3.82 2.46 9.77
N VAL A 237 -2.75 1.69 9.92
CA VAL A 237 -2.64 0.54 10.82
C VAL A 237 -1.30 0.57 11.55
N ILE A 238 -1.29 0.03 12.78
CA ILE A 238 -0.08 -0.14 13.58
C ILE A 238 0.31 -1.61 13.54
N VAL A 239 1.57 -1.89 13.18
CA VAL A 239 2.11 -3.25 13.06
C VAL A 239 3.54 -3.25 13.61
N SER A 240 3.96 -4.28 14.30
CA SER A 240 5.37 -4.54 14.56
C SER A 240 5.85 -5.65 13.65
N ALA A 241 6.65 -5.31 12.64
CA ALA A 241 7.18 -6.29 11.69
C ALA A 241 8.06 -7.36 12.39
N ALA A 242 8.67 -7.03 13.52
CA ALA A 242 9.43 -7.99 14.34
C ALA A 242 8.50 -9.04 14.94
N ILE A 243 7.43 -8.61 15.64
CA ILE A 243 6.41 -9.51 16.20
C ILE A 243 5.79 -10.39 15.12
N GLU A 244 5.41 -9.81 13.97
CA GLU A 244 4.81 -10.58 12.88
C GLU A 244 5.75 -11.66 12.34
N SER A 245 7.06 -11.36 12.26
CA SER A 245 8.07 -12.32 11.84
C SER A 245 8.25 -13.47 12.83
N GLU A 246 8.08 -13.23 14.12
CA GLU A 246 8.12 -14.27 15.17
C GLU A 246 6.84 -15.10 15.13
N ILE A 247 5.68 -14.47 15.12
CA ILE A 247 4.36 -15.13 15.05
C ILE A 247 4.26 -16.07 13.84
N ALA A 248 4.81 -15.66 12.70
CA ALA A 248 4.78 -16.48 11.48
C ALA A 248 5.52 -17.82 11.61
N GLN A 249 6.35 -17.98 12.63
CA GLN A 249 7.13 -19.20 12.89
C GLN A 249 6.53 -20.09 13.99
N LEU A 250 5.50 -19.60 14.71
CA LEU A 250 4.87 -20.28 15.82
C LEU A 250 3.67 -21.13 15.36
N ASP A 251 3.37 -22.17 16.10
CA ASP A 251 2.09 -22.86 15.95
C ASP A 251 0.94 -22.06 16.60
N GLU A 252 -0.31 -22.45 16.36
CA GLU A 252 -1.47 -21.70 16.83
C GLU A 252 -1.58 -21.62 18.37
N ALA A 253 -1.08 -22.58 19.11
CA ALA A 253 -1.11 -22.59 20.57
C ALA A 253 -0.10 -21.59 21.13
N ASP A 254 1.15 -21.66 20.65
CA ASP A 254 2.24 -20.78 21.03
C ASP A 254 1.98 -19.33 20.59
N LYS A 255 1.35 -19.13 19.43
CA LYS A 255 0.94 -17.82 18.92
C LYS A 255 -0.03 -17.11 19.87
N ASN A 256 -1.05 -17.81 20.36
CA ASN A 256 -2.02 -17.22 21.29
C ASN A 256 -1.39 -16.86 22.64
N GLU A 257 -0.47 -17.70 23.15
CA GLU A 257 0.28 -17.43 24.37
C GLU A 257 1.17 -16.18 24.18
N PHE A 258 1.93 -16.13 23.11
CA PHE A 258 2.81 -15.01 22.77
C PHE A 258 2.08 -13.68 22.60
N LEU A 259 0.94 -13.67 21.89
CA LEU A 259 0.10 -12.49 21.78
C LEU A 259 -0.44 -12.04 23.14
N GLY A 260 -0.86 -12.98 23.99
CA GLY A 260 -1.34 -12.70 25.36
C GLY A 260 -0.27 -12.07 26.25
N GLU A 261 0.99 -12.54 26.18
CA GLU A 261 2.12 -11.95 26.91
C GLU A 261 2.42 -10.51 26.49
N LEU A 262 2.23 -10.18 25.20
CA LEU A 262 2.41 -8.84 24.65
C LEU A 262 1.18 -7.94 24.85
N GLY A 263 0.09 -8.44 25.42
CA GLY A 263 -1.16 -7.71 25.58
C GLY A 263 -1.87 -7.39 24.26
N LEU A 264 -1.64 -8.23 23.23
CA LEU A 264 -2.25 -8.11 21.91
C LEU A 264 -3.46 -9.05 21.82
N GLU A 265 -4.59 -8.56 21.34
CA GLU A 265 -5.78 -9.37 21.08
C GLU A 265 -5.63 -10.19 19.78
N GLU A 266 -4.89 -9.63 18.81
CA GLU A 266 -4.65 -10.25 17.50
C GLU A 266 -3.32 -9.78 16.89
N ALA A 267 -2.80 -10.53 15.93
CA ALA A 267 -1.63 -10.15 15.14
C ALA A 267 -1.90 -8.88 14.31
N GLY A 268 -0.91 -8.04 14.09
CA GLY A 268 -1.05 -6.84 13.28
C GLY A 268 -1.43 -7.13 11.83
N LEU A 269 -0.96 -8.27 11.27
CA LEU A 269 -1.38 -8.75 9.95
C LEU A 269 -2.87 -9.08 9.88
N ALA A 270 -3.46 -9.60 10.96
CA ALA A 270 -4.90 -9.84 11.02
C ALA A 270 -5.73 -8.55 10.92
N ARG A 271 -5.15 -7.40 11.28
CA ARG A 271 -5.72 -6.06 11.06
C ARG A 271 -5.36 -5.50 9.68
N LEU A 272 -4.11 -5.66 9.26
CA LEU A 272 -3.62 -5.12 7.99
C LEU A 272 -4.40 -5.67 6.79
N ILE A 273 -4.63 -6.98 6.74
CA ILE A 273 -5.27 -7.66 5.61
C ILE A 273 -6.73 -7.19 5.40
N PRO A 274 -7.63 -7.22 6.41
CA PRO A 274 -8.99 -6.73 6.25
C PRO A 274 -9.08 -5.23 5.95
N VAL A 275 -8.24 -4.40 6.58
CA VAL A 275 -8.21 -2.96 6.33
C VAL A 275 -7.76 -2.68 4.89
N SER A 276 -6.73 -3.38 4.41
CA SER A 276 -6.29 -3.27 3.02
C SER A 276 -7.42 -3.62 2.05
N TYR A 277 -8.15 -4.71 2.30
CA TYR A 277 -9.24 -5.12 1.43
C TYR A 277 -10.43 -4.16 1.46
N THR A 278 -10.84 -3.67 2.64
CA THR A 278 -12.05 -2.85 2.78
C THR A 278 -11.88 -1.38 2.42
N HIS A 279 -10.68 -0.84 2.56
CA HIS A 279 -10.41 0.58 2.31
C HIS A 279 -9.68 0.86 0.99
N LEU A 280 -9.03 -0.14 0.41
CA LEU A 280 -8.25 0.04 -0.82
C LEU A 280 -8.91 -0.59 -2.06
N ALA A 281 -9.76 -1.64 -1.88
CA ALA A 281 -10.41 -2.37 -2.98
C ALA A 281 -11.64 -1.65 -3.58
#